data_544cbf88c53841e9113b24de18b834f6
#
_entry.id   544cbf88c53841e9113b24de18b834f6
#
_cell.length_a   1.000
_cell.length_b   1.000
_cell.length_c   1.000
_cell.angle_alpha   90.00
_cell.angle_beta   90.00
_cell.angle_gamma   90.00
#
_symmetry.space_group_name_H-M   'P 1'
#
loop_
_entity.id
_entity.type
_entity.pdbx_description
1 polymer ?
#
loop_
_entity_poly.entity_id
_entity_poly.type
_entity_poly.pdbx_seq_one_letter_code
_entity_poly.pdbx_strand_id
1 'polypeptide(L)'
;MAKKKREKKVVGWTEQVALPDLKIKSVIAKIDTGANVATIDAADIKFVTRKDVKYVKFTVKKRNNTVRKTSAPLAGFKRIRSSNGDVEKRPYIKTDILMDGITKNIELTLTDRGPMDYTMLIGRKALGGRWMVNPSISFMTKPKGSKN
;
A
#
# COMPACT_ATOMS: atom_id res chain seq x y z
N MET A 1 -26.78 11.51 19.33
CA MET A 1 -25.45 11.32 19.91
C MET A 1 -24.38 11.77 18.94
N ALA A 2 -23.55 12.73 19.33
CA ALA A 2 -22.47 13.19 18.46
C ALA A 2 -21.42 12.09 18.31
N LYS A 3 -21.06 11.77 17.08
CA LYS A 3 -19.98 10.83 16.83
C LYS A 3 -18.67 11.48 17.24
N LYS A 4 -17.87 10.78 18.04
CA LYS A 4 -16.55 11.24 18.41
C LYS A 4 -15.68 11.29 17.14
N LYS A 5 -15.10 12.45 16.84
CA LYS A 5 -14.18 12.60 15.73
C LYS A 5 -12.93 11.78 15.99
N ARG A 6 -12.52 10.96 15.00
CA ARG A 6 -11.27 10.25 15.09
C ARG A 6 -10.12 11.21 14.91
N GLU A 7 -9.12 11.09 15.76
CA GLU A 7 -7.90 11.84 15.60
C GLU A 7 -7.21 11.45 14.30
N LYS A 8 -6.69 12.48 13.61
CA LYS A 8 -5.82 12.27 12.45
C LYS A 8 -4.39 12.46 12.88
N LYS A 9 -3.53 11.58 12.42
CA LYS A 9 -2.10 11.71 12.68
C LYS A 9 -1.40 12.29 11.47
N VAL A 10 -0.32 13.03 11.72
CA VAL A 10 0.49 13.63 10.66
C VAL A 10 1.59 12.66 10.28
N VAL A 11 1.71 12.40 8.98
CA VAL A 11 2.78 11.60 8.41
C VAL A 11 3.60 12.45 7.45
N GLY A 12 4.80 12.00 7.14
CA GLY A 12 5.68 12.67 6.18
C GLY A 12 5.37 12.26 4.74
N TRP A 13 6.23 12.72 3.84
CA TRP A 13 6.08 12.38 2.42
C TRP A 13 6.56 10.96 2.10
N THR A 14 7.39 10.36 2.98
CA THR A 14 7.74 8.94 2.97
C THR A 14 7.59 8.38 4.37
N GLU A 15 7.12 7.13 4.46
CA GLU A 15 6.94 6.45 5.74
C GLU A 15 7.24 4.97 5.62
N GLN A 16 7.55 4.35 6.75
CA GLN A 16 7.58 2.90 6.83
C GLN A 16 6.22 2.40 7.28
N VAL A 17 5.69 1.41 6.57
CA VAL A 17 4.36 0.86 6.85
C VAL A 17 4.45 -0.65 6.92
N ALA A 18 3.49 -1.26 7.61
CA ALA A 18 3.33 -2.70 7.64
C ALA A 18 2.06 -3.11 6.93
N LEU A 19 2.09 -4.28 6.32
CA LEU A 19 0.92 -4.90 5.68
C LEU A 19 0.74 -6.28 6.34
N PRO A 20 0.09 -6.30 7.53
CA PRO A 20 0.08 -7.53 8.34
C PRO A 20 -0.60 -8.72 7.67
N ASP A 21 -1.67 -8.47 6.90
CA ASP A 21 -2.36 -9.57 6.20
C ASP A 21 -1.48 -10.24 5.15
N LEU A 22 -0.48 -9.53 4.64
CA LEU A 22 0.46 -10.04 3.66
C LEU A 22 1.75 -10.52 4.30
N LYS A 23 1.81 -10.49 5.64
CA LYS A 23 3.00 -10.85 6.43
C LYS A 23 4.22 -10.02 6.05
N ILE A 24 3.98 -8.77 5.69
CA ILE A 24 5.03 -7.80 5.40
C ILE A 24 5.17 -6.89 6.60
N LYS A 25 6.31 -6.99 7.29
CA LYS A 25 6.55 -6.25 8.52
C LYS A 25 6.88 -4.78 8.26
N SER A 26 7.51 -4.47 7.15
CA SER A 26 7.93 -3.12 6.86
C SER A 26 8.23 -2.95 5.37
N VAL A 27 7.63 -1.94 4.77
CA VAL A 27 8.00 -1.45 3.44
C VAL A 27 8.04 0.07 3.48
N ILE A 28 8.88 0.66 2.63
CA ILE A 28 8.92 2.11 2.51
C ILE A 28 7.90 2.54 1.48
N ALA A 29 7.01 3.43 1.89
CA ALA A 29 5.95 3.95 1.05
C ALA A 29 6.16 5.45 0.83
N LYS A 30 5.92 5.89 -0.39
CA LYS A 30 5.82 7.31 -0.73
C LYS A 30 4.36 7.73 -0.60
N ILE A 31 4.12 8.83 0.10
CA ILE A 31 2.79 9.40 0.23
C ILE A 31 2.54 10.26 -1.00
N ASP A 32 1.60 9.83 -1.83
CA ASP A 32 1.35 10.47 -3.12
C ASP A 32 -0.09 11.00 -3.17
N THR A 33 -0.27 12.26 -2.80
CA THR A 33 -1.58 12.89 -2.80
C THR A 33 -2.11 13.18 -4.20
N GLY A 34 -1.26 13.07 -5.22
CA GLY A 34 -1.67 13.15 -6.61
C GLY A 34 -2.33 11.87 -7.12
N ALA A 35 -2.13 10.75 -6.42
CA ALA A 35 -2.76 9.48 -6.79
C ALA A 35 -4.06 9.28 -6.02
N ASN A 36 -5.03 8.65 -6.65
CA ASN A 36 -6.30 8.32 -6.00
C ASN A 36 -6.19 7.06 -5.16
N VAL A 37 -5.54 6.03 -5.68
CA VAL A 37 -5.47 4.71 -5.04
C VAL A 37 -4.05 4.37 -4.61
N ALA A 38 -3.92 3.48 -3.62
CA ALA A 38 -2.63 2.95 -3.22
C ALA A 38 -2.17 1.87 -4.21
N THR A 39 -0.87 1.74 -4.38
CA THR A 39 -0.26 0.80 -5.32
C THR A 39 0.99 0.19 -4.70
N ILE A 40 1.20 -1.09 -4.91
CA ILE A 40 2.43 -1.78 -4.52
C ILE A 40 3.07 -2.42 -5.75
N ASP A 41 4.39 -2.35 -5.82
CA ASP A 41 5.16 -3.02 -6.86
C ASP A 41 5.13 -4.52 -6.60
N ALA A 42 4.54 -5.26 -7.52
CA ALA A 42 4.30 -6.69 -7.37
C ALA A 42 4.75 -7.42 -8.63
N ALA A 43 5.70 -8.33 -8.48
CA ALA A 43 6.19 -9.16 -9.56
C ALA A 43 5.50 -10.53 -9.53
N ASP A 44 5.59 -11.27 -10.64
CA ASP A 44 5.10 -12.64 -10.75
C ASP A 44 3.63 -12.78 -10.36
N ILE A 45 2.81 -11.85 -10.81
CA ILE A 45 1.38 -11.84 -10.49
C ILE A 45 0.70 -13.05 -11.16
N LYS A 46 0.08 -13.90 -10.35
CA LYS A 46 -0.64 -15.09 -10.83
C LYS A 46 -1.97 -15.21 -10.13
N PHE A 47 -2.95 -15.73 -10.85
CA PHE A 47 -4.28 -15.95 -10.31
C PHE A 47 -4.52 -17.44 -10.10
N VAL A 48 -5.03 -17.80 -8.93
CA VAL A 48 -5.39 -19.18 -8.58
C VAL A 48 -6.77 -19.19 -7.94
N THR A 49 -7.51 -20.27 -8.19
CA THR A 49 -8.82 -20.46 -7.57
C THR A 49 -8.72 -21.60 -6.57
N ARG A 50 -9.17 -21.35 -5.33
CA ARG A 50 -9.24 -22.37 -4.27
C ARG A 50 -10.60 -22.31 -3.64
N LYS A 51 -11.31 -23.44 -3.61
CA LYS A 51 -12.66 -23.53 -3.00
C LYS A 51 -13.58 -22.42 -3.51
N ASP A 52 -13.60 -22.21 -4.81
CA ASP A 52 -14.40 -21.22 -5.52
C ASP A 52 -14.05 -19.76 -5.20
N VAL A 53 -12.92 -19.51 -4.53
CA VAL A 53 -12.41 -18.16 -4.24
C VAL A 53 -11.20 -17.92 -5.10
N LYS A 54 -11.18 -16.77 -5.79
CA LYS A 54 -10.05 -16.37 -6.61
C LYS A 54 -9.04 -15.61 -5.76
N TYR A 55 -7.80 -16.09 -5.79
CA TYR A 55 -6.66 -15.45 -5.11
C TYR A 55 -5.69 -14.90 -6.13
N VAL A 56 -4.98 -13.87 -5.74
CA VAL A 56 -3.84 -13.37 -6.50
C VAL A 56 -2.58 -13.65 -5.70
N LYS A 57 -1.58 -14.25 -6.36
CA LYS A 57 -0.26 -14.52 -5.78
C LYS A 57 0.72 -13.54 -6.42
N PHE A 58 1.63 -13.02 -5.63
CA PHE A 58 2.61 -12.04 -6.13
C PHE A 58 3.84 -12.01 -5.23
N THR A 59 4.88 -11.38 -5.75
CA THR A 59 6.16 -11.21 -5.04
C THR A 59 6.41 -9.71 -4.86
N VAL A 60 6.69 -9.31 -3.62
CA VAL A 60 7.05 -7.93 -3.28
C VAL A 60 8.56 -7.87 -3.07
N LYS A 61 9.24 -7.00 -3.80
CA LYS A 61 10.67 -6.73 -3.62
C LYS A 61 10.85 -5.49 -2.78
N LYS A 62 11.59 -5.61 -1.69
CA LYS A 62 11.96 -4.48 -0.85
C LYS A 62 13.24 -3.83 -1.37
N ARG A 63 13.48 -2.58 -0.96
CA ARG A 63 14.67 -1.83 -1.38
C ARG A 63 15.99 -2.51 -1.03
N ASN A 64 16.00 -3.31 0.04
CA ASN A 64 17.20 -4.07 0.46
C ASN A 64 17.36 -5.40 -0.27
N ASN A 65 16.67 -5.58 -1.39
CA ASN A 65 16.67 -6.79 -2.22
C ASN A 65 16.06 -8.03 -1.57
N THR A 66 15.48 -7.92 -0.38
CA THR A 66 14.69 -9.02 0.17
C THR A 66 13.35 -9.11 -0.56
N VAL A 67 12.83 -10.32 -0.67
CA VAL A 67 11.58 -10.58 -1.36
C VAL A 67 10.59 -11.23 -0.40
N ARG A 68 9.32 -10.97 -0.63
CA ARG A 68 8.23 -11.62 0.08
C ARG A 68 7.22 -12.14 -0.94
N LYS A 69 7.07 -13.44 -0.99
CA LYS A 69 6.02 -14.09 -1.78
C LYS A 69 4.78 -14.18 -0.90
N THR A 70 3.66 -13.73 -1.43
CA THR A 70 2.43 -13.67 -0.66
C THR A 70 1.22 -13.86 -1.56
N SER A 71 0.05 -13.97 -0.97
CA SER A 71 -1.21 -14.08 -1.70
C SER A 71 -2.32 -13.46 -0.89
N ALA A 72 -3.38 -13.09 -1.59
CA ALA A 72 -4.58 -12.54 -0.97
C ALA A 72 -5.78 -12.80 -1.87
N PRO A 73 -7.01 -12.81 -1.31
CA PRO A 73 -8.20 -12.87 -2.16
C PRO A 73 -8.23 -11.70 -3.12
N LEU A 74 -8.53 -11.96 -4.38
CA LEU A 74 -8.69 -10.92 -5.38
C LEU A 74 -9.99 -10.17 -5.12
N ALA A 75 -9.92 -8.85 -4.96
CA ALA A 75 -11.11 -8.03 -4.78
C ALA A 75 -11.73 -7.60 -6.10
N GLY A 76 -10.91 -7.45 -7.14
CA GLY A 76 -11.38 -7.05 -8.46
C GLY A 76 -10.26 -6.43 -9.27
N PHE A 77 -10.64 -5.62 -10.25
CA PHE A 77 -9.71 -4.91 -11.12
C PHE A 77 -10.09 -3.43 -11.16
N LYS A 78 -9.09 -2.57 -11.26
CA LYS A 78 -9.28 -1.13 -11.41
C LYS A 78 -8.57 -0.65 -12.67
N ARG A 79 -9.19 0.30 -13.37
CA ARG A 79 -8.53 0.98 -14.47
C ARG A 79 -7.78 2.18 -13.93
N ILE A 80 -6.48 2.20 -14.14
CA ILE A 80 -5.60 3.25 -13.63
C ILE A 80 -5.00 3.97 -14.83
N ARG A 81 -5.21 5.28 -14.90
CA ARG A 81 -4.59 6.12 -15.92
C ARG A 81 -3.23 6.57 -15.42
N SER A 82 -2.19 6.28 -16.19
CA SER A 82 -0.84 6.74 -15.89
C SER A 82 -0.65 8.19 -16.32
N SER A 83 0.43 8.80 -15.88
CA SER A 83 0.74 10.20 -16.20
C SER A 83 0.93 10.45 -17.70
N ASN A 84 1.29 9.41 -18.47
CA ASN A 84 1.43 9.52 -19.91
C ASN A 84 0.11 9.29 -20.67
N GLY A 85 -1.00 9.12 -19.95
CA GLY A 85 -2.33 8.94 -20.56
C GLY A 85 -2.73 7.49 -20.81
N ASP A 86 -1.83 6.54 -20.67
CA ASP A 86 -2.16 5.12 -20.84
C ASP A 86 -3.06 4.64 -19.72
N VAL A 87 -3.99 3.74 -20.04
CA VAL A 87 -4.89 3.12 -19.08
C VAL A 87 -4.48 1.66 -18.91
N GLU A 88 -4.22 1.28 -17.67
CA GLU A 88 -3.86 -0.08 -17.29
C GLU A 88 -4.94 -0.68 -16.42
N LYS A 89 -5.32 -1.91 -16.68
CA LYS A 89 -6.23 -2.66 -15.84
C LYS A 89 -5.41 -3.42 -14.80
N ARG A 90 -5.54 -3.04 -13.52
CA ARG A 90 -4.75 -3.63 -12.43
C ARG A 90 -5.62 -4.45 -11.50
N PRO A 91 -5.15 -5.63 -11.08
CA PRO A 91 -5.82 -6.33 -9.99
C PRO A 91 -5.65 -5.56 -8.70
N TYR A 92 -6.63 -5.66 -7.81
CA TYR A 92 -6.49 -5.07 -6.49
C TYR A 92 -7.01 -6.02 -5.42
N ILE A 93 -6.49 -5.82 -4.22
CA ILE A 93 -6.88 -6.56 -3.02
C ILE A 93 -7.34 -5.56 -1.96
N LYS A 94 -8.01 -6.06 -0.95
CA LYS A 94 -8.31 -5.29 0.26
C LYS A 94 -7.42 -5.84 1.36
N THR A 95 -6.66 -4.96 2.00
CA THR A 95 -5.69 -5.36 3.00
C THR A 95 -5.54 -4.29 4.06
N ASP A 96 -5.16 -4.71 5.25
CA ASP A 96 -4.87 -3.75 6.31
C ASP A 96 -3.50 -3.14 6.11
N ILE A 97 -3.42 -1.83 6.32
CA ILE A 97 -2.15 -1.09 6.43
C ILE A 97 -2.02 -0.59 7.87
N LEU A 98 -0.82 -0.74 8.41
CA LEU A 98 -0.48 -0.16 9.71
C LEU A 98 0.53 0.95 9.48
N MET A 99 0.15 2.17 9.83
CA MET A 99 1.02 3.34 9.72
C MET A 99 0.80 4.25 10.92
N ASP A 100 1.88 4.57 11.61
CA ASP A 100 1.86 5.42 12.82
C ASP A 100 0.83 4.97 13.84
N GLY A 101 0.81 3.67 14.14
CA GLY A 101 -0.08 3.09 15.15
C GLY A 101 -1.56 2.99 14.73
N ILE A 102 -1.89 3.41 13.52
CA ILE A 102 -3.26 3.33 13.00
C ILE A 102 -3.34 2.19 12.00
N THR A 103 -4.28 1.28 12.19
CA THR A 103 -4.59 0.22 11.23
C THR A 103 -5.84 0.61 10.45
N LYS A 104 -5.77 0.51 9.13
CA LYS A 104 -6.90 0.82 8.26
C LYS A 104 -6.94 -0.21 7.13
N ASN A 105 -8.14 -0.70 6.79
CA ASN A 105 -8.32 -1.54 5.62
C ASN A 105 -8.37 -0.66 4.38
N ILE A 106 -7.53 -0.97 3.39
CA ILE A 106 -7.42 -0.18 2.17
C ILE A 106 -7.54 -1.05 0.94
N GLU A 107 -7.86 -0.42 -0.18
CA GLU A 107 -7.75 -1.03 -1.50
C GLU A 107 -6.33 -0.81 -2.02
N LEU A 108 -5.66 -1.89 -2.40
CA LEU A 108 -4.26 -1.86 -2.84
C LEU A 108 -4.17 -2.48 -4.22
N THR A 109 -3.79 -1.66 -5.21
CA THR A 109 -3.58 -2.15 -6.57
C THR A 109 -2.19 -2.74 -6.71
N LEU A 110 -2.08 -3.76 -7.55
CA LEU A 110 -0.84 -4.47 -7.82
C LEU A 110 -0.38 -4.15 -9.22
N THR A 111 0.88 -3.78 -9.37
CA THR A 111 1.43 -3.51 -10.70
C THR A 111 2.89 -3.93 -10.75
N ASP A 112 3.27 -4.54 -11.87
CA ASP A 112 4.66 -4.89 -12.14
C ASP A 112 5.24 -3.87 -13.12
N ARG A 113 5.87 -2.84 -12.58
CA ARG A 113 6.50 -1.78 -13.38
C ARG A 113 8.01 -1.92 -13.45
N GLY A 114 8.53 -3.04 -12.93
CA GLY A 114 9.97 -3.15 -12.72
C GLY A 114 10.42 -2.29 -11.54
N PRO A 115 11.71 -1.96 -11.44
CA PRO A 115 12.22 -1.24 -10.28
C PRO A 115 11.53 0.12 -10.11
N MET A 116 10.87 0.32 -8.98
CA MET A 116 10.33 1.60 -8.55
C MET A 116 11.22 2.16 -7.47
N ASP A 117 11.30 3.50 -7.39
CA ASP A 117 12.06 4.16 -6.31
C ASP A 117 11.52 3.76 -4.94
N TYR A 118 10.23 3.52 -4.86
CA TYR A 118 9.55 3.10 -3.63
C TYR A 118 8.73 1.86 -3.91
N THR A 119 8.74 0.92 -2.96
CA THR A 119 7.97 -0.32 -3.08
C THR A 119 6.46 -0.05 -3.14
N MET A 120 6.01 1.00 -2.48
CA MET A 120 4.59 1.29 -2.34
C MET A 120 4.32 2.79 -2.49
N LEU A 121 3.18 3.12 -3.10
CA LEU A 121 2.63 4.48 -3.13
C LEU A 121 1.31 4.46 -2.38
N ILE A 122 1.07 5.48 -1.55
CA ILE A 122 -0.17 5.61 -0.79
C ILE A 122 -0.93 6.81 -1.32
N GLY A 123 -2.09 6.55 -1.93
CA GLY A 123 -2.92 7.59 -2.51
C GLY A 123 -3.97 8.14 -1.56
N ARG A 124 -4.78 9.07 -2.08
CA ARG A 124 -5.76 9.82 -1.26
C ARG A 124 -6.78 8.94 -0.56
N LYS A 125 -7.30 7.91 -1.22
CA LYS A 125 -8.32 7.03 -0.62
C LYS A 125 -7.80 6.31 0.61
N ALA A 126 -6.56 5.84 0.58
CA ALA A 126 -5.97 5.17 1.73
C ALA A 126 -5.75 6.14 2.89
N LEU A 127 -5.33 7.37 2.60
CA LEU A 127 -5.05 8.38 3.62
C LEU A 127 -6.30 8.93 4.28
N GLY A 128 -7.40 9.03 3.53
CA GLY A 128 -8.58 9.79 3.94
C GLY A 128 -9.13 9.39 5.29
N GLY A 129 -9.42 10.39 6.13
CA GLY A 129 -10.03 10.20 7.43
C GLY A 129 -9.08 9.86 8.57
N ARG A 130 -7.85 9.44 8.31
CA ARG A 130 -6.94 8.97 9.36
C ARG A 130 -5.59 9.66 9.38
N TRP A 131 -5.09 10.15 8.26
CA TRP A 131 -3.76 10.77 8.19
C TRP A 131 -3.81 12.09 7.44
N MET A 132 -2.97 13.03 7.91
CA MET A 132 -2.65 14.26 7.22
C MET A 132 -1.19 14.19 6.80
N VAL A 133 -0.83 14.83 5.71
CA VAL A 133 0.52 14.76 5.15
C VAL A 133 1.23 16.08 5.33
N ASN A 134 2.42 16.04 5.94
CA ASN A 134 3.34 17.17 5.95
C ASN A 134 4.47 16.88 4.96
N PRO A 135 4.51 17.57 3.81
CA PRO A 135 5.51 17.25 2.79
C PRO A 135 6.92 17.70 3.14
N SER A 136 7.09 18.43 4.23
CA SER A 136 8.40 18.90 4.67
C SER A 136 9.16 17.86 5.50
N ILE A 137 8.52 16.78 5.92
CA ILE A 137 9.10 15.80 6.84
C ILE A 137 9.01 14.40 6.24
N SER A 138 9.87 13.52 6.72
CA SER A 138 9.88 12.12 6.33
C SER A 138 10.04 11.24 7.57
N PHE A 139 9.54 10.03 7.48
CA PHE A 139 9.66 9.02 8.53
C PHE A 139 9.23 9.51 9.91
N MET A 140 8.03 10.12 9.96
CA MET A 140 7.39 10.45 11.24
C MET A 140 7.10 9.21 12.06
N THR A 141 6.88 8.09 11.36
CA THR A 141 6.62 6.82 11.99
C THR A 141 7.84 5.95 11.84
N LYS A 142 8.26 5.32 12.93
CA LYS A 142 9.35 4.34 12.88
C LYS A 142 8.80 3.02 13.37
N PRO A 143 9.11 1.91 12.68
CA PRO A 143 8.77 0.61 13.22
C PRO A 143 9.41 0.45 14.59
N LYS A 144 8.71 -0.21 15.50
CA LYS A 144 9.21 -0.50 16.83
C LYS A 144 10.55 -1.23 16.70
N GLY A 145 11.60 -0.72 17.38
CA GLY A 145 12.93 -1.28 17.30
C GLY A 145 13.78 -0.80 16.12
N SER A 146 13.24 0.08 15.29
CA SER A 146 13.99 0.62 14.16
C SER A 146 15.04 1.61 14.65
N LYS A 147 16.26 1.45 14.16
CA LYS A 147 17.33 2.45 14.35
C LYS A 147 17.40 3.33 13.11
N ASN A 148 17.70 4.59 13.34
CA ASN A 148 17.89 5.55 12.26
C ASN A 148 19.07 5.18 11.38
#